data_820ef5e103100db6d69f2ad4ee0d4ef3
#
_entry.id   820ef5e103100db6d69f2ad4ee0d4ef3
#
_cell.length_a   1.000
_cell.length_b   1.000
_cell.length_c   1.000
_cell.angle_alpha   90.00
_cell.angle_beta   90.00
_cell.angle_gamma   90.00
#
_symmetry.space_group_name_H-M   'P 1'
#
loop_
_entity.id
_entity.type
_entity.pdbx_description
1 polymer ?
#
loop_
_entity_poly.entity_id
_entity_poly.type
_entity_poly.pdbx_seq_one_letter_code
_entity_poly.pdbx_strand_id
1 'polypeptide(L)'
;MKKAILLSLIVSVILGCSQTFDNSILKFQNELIASETTGSNVAMIFKDGKVVYNEIVNSNEDGDKAINEETIFPIWSMSKPITIVAMMTLFEKGLVNFDDNVSKYIPEFSELQCKNENGNVYSCDNELKILHLMTHRSGYTYYGNPHNFTSTVKYDNLDDFITDVSKHPVEFEPGSNYLYGINQAILGKVIEVVTGKSFYQYLKETIFDPLEMNETKFYLSAEDRERFQPLFINSGTLKGFTNFLDEMTYDKNNRAYFGGEGLVSTMRDYSKFCQMLLNNGELNGNKILDRSSIDLMLEKHSVLQPDPFLNINDGFHLGFSVFVLNDPEKDGTNSSKGIYGWSGYHNTHFWIDNEKNLFGLFMTRAREFSFGIQGDFRKAVYENY
;
A
#
# COMPACT_ATOMS: atom_id res chain seq x y z
N MET A 1 -19.91 6.93 -50.46
CA MET A 1 -18.86 5.91 -50.34
C MET A 1 -17.67 6.35 -49.48
N LYS A 2 -17.20 7.60 -49.46
CA LYS A 2 -16.03 8.03 -48.66
C LYS A 2 -16.26 8.06 -47.11
N LYS A 3 -17.49 8.25 -46.63
CA LYS A 3 -17.79 8.29 -45.17
C LYS A 3 -17.82 6.91 -44.49
N ALA A 4 -18.17 5.85 -45.21
CA ALA A 4 -18.21 4.50 -44.68
C ALA A 4 -16.80 3.90 -44.46
N ILE A 5 -15.84 4.26 -45.31
CA ILE A 5 -14.45 3.80 -45.24
C ILE A 5 -13.72 4.44 -44.02
N LEU A 6 -14.03 5.73 -43.71
CA LEU A 6 -13.40 6.40 -42.56
C LEU A 6 -13.89 5.84 -41.20
N LEU A 7 -15.18 5.45 -41.12
CA LEU A 7 -15.75 4.86 -39.91
C LEU A 7 -15.18 3.46 -39.63
N SER A 8 -14.96 2.67 -40.70
CA SER A 8 -14.37 1.32 -40.56
C SER A 8 -12.89 1.36 -40.13
N LEU A 9 -12.13 2.37 -40.57
CA LEU A 9 -10.74 2.53 -40.19
C LEU A 9 -10.58 2.95 -38.71
N ILE A 10 -11.47 3.83 -38.21
CA ILE A 10 -11.45 4.28 -36.80
C ILE A 10 -11.82 3.12 -35.87
N VAL A 11 -12.82 2.32 -36.20
CA VAL A 11 -13.22 1.14 -35.43
C VAL A 11 -12.11 0.08 -35.40
N SER A 12 -11.42 -0.12 -36.55
CA SER A 12 -10.31 -1.10 -36.62
C SER A 12 -9.10 -0.69 -35.76
N VAL A 13 -8.79 0.61 -35.71
CA VAL A 13 -7.67 1.11 -34.89
C VAL A 13 -7.99 1.01 -33.41
N ILE A 14 -9.23 1.33 -32.98
CA ILE A 14 -9.65 1.21 -31.57
C ILE A 14 -9.67 -0.25 -31.12
N LEU A 15 -10.18 -1.16 -31.93
CA LEU A 15 -10.19 -2.60 -31.63
C LEU A 15 -8.78 -3.20 -31.64
N GLY A 16 -7.91 -2.77 -32.54
CA GLY A 16 -6.51 -3.22 -32.56
C GLY A 16 -5.70 -2.79 -31.37
N CYS A 17 -5.91 -1.56 -30.86
CA CYS A 17 -5.21 -1.05 -29.67
C CYS A 17 -5.67 -1.74 -28.39
N SER A 18 -6.95 -2.04 -28.23
CA SER A 18 -7.50 -2.81 -27.09
C SER A 18 -6.93 -4.23 -27.06
N GLN A 19 -6.89 -4.93 -28.18
CA GLN A 19 -6.42 -6.31 -28.26
C GLN A 19 -4.91 -6.47 -27.97
N THR A 20 -4.09 -5.50 -28.31
CA THR A 20 -2.65 -5.51 -27.99
C THR A 20 -2.39 -5.21 -26.53
N PHE A 21 -3.11 -4.30 -25.92
CA PHE A 21 -3.06 -3.96 -24.49
C PHE A 21 -3.39 -5.17 -23.60
N ASP A 22 -4.50 -5.83 -23.87
CA ASP A 22 -4.93 -7.02 -23.13
C ASP A 22 -3.89 -8.15 -23.21
N ASN A 23 -3.24 -8.33 -24.35
CA ASN A 23 -2.24 -9.38 -24.54
C ASN A 23 -0.96 -9.17 -23.73
N SER A 24 -0.46 -7.94 -23.59
CA SER A 24 0.78 -7.66 -22.82
C SER A 24 0.60 -7.92 -21.33
N ILE A 25 -0.54 -7.50 -20.76
CA ILE A 25 -0.82 -7.71 -19.33
C ILE A 25 -1.09 -9.19 -19.05
N LEU A 26 -1.88 -9.85 -19.89
CA LEU A 26 -2.15 -11.28 -19.76
C LEU A 26 -0.88 -12.12 -19.88
N LYS A 27 0.01 -11.74 -20.80
CA LYS A 27 1.33 -12.38 -20.93
C LYS A 27 2.15 -12.22 -19.64
N PHE A 28 2.23 -11.00 -19.10
CA PHE A 28 2.89 -10.73 -17.82
C PHE A 28 2.34 -11.62 -16.68
N GLN A 29 1.01 -11.69 -16.54
CA GLN A 29 0.37 -12.52 -15.50
C GLN A 29 0.72 -14.00 -15.64
N ASN A 30 0.70 -14.54 -16.87
CA ASN A 30 1.07 -15.94 -17.13
C ASN A 30 2.56 -16.20 -16.90
N GLU A 31 3.44 -15.25 -17.24
CA GLU A 31 4.89 -15.38 -17.04
C GLU A 31 5.24 -15.43 -15.55
N LEU A 32 4.52 -14.70 -14.68
CA LEU A 32 4.70 -14.78 -13.23
C LEU A 32 4.41 -16.18 -12.68
N ILE A 33 3.37 -16.84 -13.19
CA ILE A 33 3.04 -18.22 -12.80
C ILE A 33 4.07 -19.19 -13.39
N ALA A 34 4.35 -19.09 -14.69
CA ALA A 34 5.28 -19.99 -15.38
C ALA A 34 6.71 -19.92 -14.83
N SER A 35 7.13 -18.78 -14.29
CA SER A 35 8.42 -18.60 -13.60
C SER A 35 8.38 -18.96 -12.12
N GLU A 36 7.25 -19.42 -11.62
CA GLU A 36 7.01 -19.71 -10.18
C GLU A 36 7.34 -18.51 -9.27
N THR A 37 7.09 -17.30 -9.76
CA THR A 37 7.25 -16.05 -9.00
C THR A 37 6.00 -15.78 -8.15
N THR A 38 4.81 -16.08 -8.69
CA THR A 38 3.53 -16.03 -7.97
C THR A 38 2.72 -17.29 -8.23
N GLY A 39 1.75 -17.58 -7.35
CA GLY A 39 0.59 -18.42 -7.68
C GLY A 39 -0.44 -17.63 -8.49
N SER A 40 -1.72 -17.99 -8.34
CA SER A 40 -2.82 -17.26 -8.95
C SER A 40 -2.74 -15.75 -8.68
N ASN A 41 -3.05 -14.95 -9.70
CA ASN A 41 -2.98 -13.51 -9.61
C ASN A 41 -4.12 -12.85 -10.39
N VAL A 42 -4.42 -11.59 -10.05
CA VAL A 42 -5.44 -10.78 -10.69
C VAL A 42 -4.90 -9.38 -10.95
N ALA A 43 -5.17 -8.85 -12.14
CA ALA A 43 -4.80 -7.50 -12.54
C ALA A 43 -6.03 -6.73 -13.04
N MET A 44 -6.11 -5.45 -12.64
CA MET A 44 -7.16 -4.53 -13.08
C MET A 44 -6.52 -3.24 -13.59
N ILE A 45 -7.02 -2.74 -14.73
CA ILE A 45 -6.76 -1.39 -15.21
C ILE A 45 -8.09 -0.67 -15.34
N PHE A 46 -8.14 0.48 -14.69
CA PHE A 46 -9.25 1.42 -14.82
C PHE A 46 -8.76 2.64 -15.58
N LYS A 47 -9.53 3.08 -16.56
CA LYS A 47 -9.18 4.22 -17.39
C LYS A 47 -10.44 4.94 -17.87
N ASP A 48 -10.39 6.28 -17.84
CA ASP A 48 -11.47 7.13 -18.36
C ASP A 48 -12.86 6.75 -17.84
N GLY A 49 -12.94 6.50 -16.51
CA GLY A 49 -14.19 6.22 -15.82
C GLY A 49 -14.70 4.78 -15.93
N LYS A 50 -13.94 3.85 -16.49
CA LYS A 50 -14.36 2.44 -16.65
C LYS A 50 -13.21 1.46 -16.44
N VAL A 51 -13.54 0.24 -16.07
CA VAL A 51 -12.60 -0.89 -16.09
C VAL A 51 -12.36 -1.28 -17.56
N VAL A 52 -11.11 -1.21 -18.01
CA VAL A 52 -10.68 -1.58 -19.36
C VAL A 52 -9.97 -2.92 -19.41
N TYR A 53 -9.49 -3.41 -18.27
CA TYR A 53 -8.89 -4.72 -18.10
C TYR A 53 -9.21 -5.24 -16.68
N ASN A 54 -9.63 -6.49 -16.57
CA ASN A 54 -9.83 -7.17 -15.27
C ASN A 54 -9.76 -8.68 -15.50
N GLU A 55 -8.54 -9.21 -15.48
CA GLU A 55 -8.31 -10.63 -15.74
C GLU A 55 -7.73 -11.35 -14.54
N ILE A 56 -8.25 -12.53 -14.30
CA ILE A 56 -7.80 -13.48 -13.30
C ILE A 56 -7.05 -14.59 -14.01
N VAL A 57 -5.81 -14.86 -13.58
CA VAL A 57 -5.02 -15.99 -14.06
C VAL A 57 -4.78 -16.96 -12.90
N ASN A 58 -5.35 -18.14 -13.00
CA ASN A 58 -5.20 -19.19 -11.98
C ASN A 58 -4.04 -20.10 -12.34
N SER A 59 -3.20 -20.44 -11.35
CA SER A 59 -2.04 -21.34 -11.55
C SER A 59 -2.48 -22.77 -11.83
N ASN A 60 -3.62 -23.20 -11.27
CA ASN A 60 -4.10 -24.58 -11.26
C ASN A 60 -3.12 -25.57 -10.62
N GLU A 61 -2.21 -25.08 -9.79
CA GLU A 61 -1.24 -25.89 -9.04
C GLU A 61 -1.88 -26.50 -7.78
N ASP A 62 -1.38 -27.66 -7.37
CA ASP A 62 -1.81 -28.30 -6.13
C ASP A 62 -1.56 -27.40 -4.91
N GLY A 63 -2.61 -27.15 -4.13
CA GLY A 63 -2.57 -26.29 -2.95
C GLY A 63 -2.93 -24.81 -3.20
N ASP A 64 -3.03 -24.39 -4.45
CA ASP A 64 -3.61 -23.09 -4.79
C ASP A 64 -5.13 -23.12 -4.73
N LYS A 65 -5.74 -21.96 -4.58
CA LYS A 65 -7.17 -21.74 -4.75
C LYS A 65 -7.42 -20.87 -5.96
N ALA A 66 -8.44 -21.23 -6.74
CA ALA A 66 -8.90 -20.38 -7.81
C ALA A 66 -9.36 -19.01 -7.26
N ILE A 67 -8.80 -17.94 -7.80
CA ILE A 67 -9.21 -16.56 -7.52
C ILE A 67 -10.58 -16.30 -8.17
N ASN A 68 -11.41 -15.52 -7.49
CA ASN A 68 -12.63 -14.93 -8.02
C ASN A 68 -12.79 -13.50 -7.50
N GLU A 69 -13.86 -12.82 -7.87
CA GLU A 69 -14.08 -11.41 -7.49
C GLU A 69 -14.22 -11.18 -5.98
N GLU A 70 -14.50 -12.24 -5.21
CA GLU A 70 -14.68 -12.18 -3.75
C GLU A 70 -13.45 -12.66 -2.98
N THR A 71 -12.38 -13.04 -3.68
CA THR A 71 -11.13 -13.47 -3.05
C THR A 71 -10.53 -12.36 -2.20
N ILE A 72 -10.18 -12.72 -0.97
CA ILE A 72 -9.56 -11.81 0.00
C ILE A 72 -8.05 -11.99 -0.03
N PHE A 73 -7.34 -10.86 -0.09
CA PHE A 73 -5.88 -10.79 -0.05
C PHE A 73 -5.40 -9.99 1.15
N PRO A 74 -4.31 -10.39 1.82
CA PRO A 74 -3.62 -9.51 2.75
C PRO A 74 -2.90 -8.42 1.94
N ILE A 75 -3.25 -7.17 2.18
CA ILE A 75 -2.73 -6.06 1.39
C ILE A 75 -1.45 -5.46 1.96
N TRP A 76 -1.04 -5.91 3.16
CA TRP A 76 0.21 -5.51 3.80
C TRP A 76 0.43 -4.00 3.75
N SER A 77 1.59 -3.57 3.22
CA SER A 77 1.95 -2.16 3.20
C SER A 77 1.07 -1.27 2.33
N MET A 78 0.16 -1.84 1.53
CA MET A 78 -0.91 -1.05 0.92
C MET A 78 -1.93 -0.53 1.95
N SER A 79 -1.86 -0.96 3.21
CA SER A 79 -2.57 -0.34 4.34
C SER A 79 -2.08 1.08 4.65
N LYS A 80 -0.80 1.41 4.36
CA LYS A 80 -0.20 2.71 4.69
C LYS A 80 -0.88 3.90 4.02
N PRO A 81 -1.14 3.90 2.70
CA PRO A 81 -1.87 4.99 2.07
C PRO A 81 -3.27 5.21 2.67
N ILE A 82 -3.95 4.15 3.09
CA ILE A 82 -5.26 4.26 3.78
C ILE A 82 -5.10 4.96 5.13
N THR A 83 -4.07 4.61 5.90
CA THR A 83 -3.76 5.26 7.19
C THR A 83 -3.40 6.74 6.99
N ILE A 84 -2.63 7.04 5.93
CA ILE A 84 -2.30 8.43 5.59
C ILE A 84 -3.55 9.23 5.22
N VAL A 85 -4.45 8.68 4.38
CA VAL A 85 -5.73 9.32 4.06
C VAL A 85 -6.53 9.59 5.34
N ALA A 86 -6.58 8.65 6.29
CA ALA A 86 -7.24 8.87 7.58
C ALA A 86 -6.60 10.02 8.39
N MET A 87 -5.28 10.11 8.43
CA MET A 87 -4.57 11.23 9.07
C MET A 87 -4.87 12.57 8.37
N MET A 88 -4.91 12.58 7.03
CA MET A 88 -5.25 13.77 6.26
C MET A 88 -6.67 14.27 6.54
N THR A 89 -7.65 13.37 6.78
CA THR A 89 -9.00 13.80 7.19
C THR A 89 -9.01 14.48 8.57
N LEU A 90 -8.12 14.09 9.49
CA LEU A 90 -7.97 14.79 10.76
C LEU A 90 -7.27 16.15 10.59
N PHE A 91 -6.29 16.23 9.69
CA PHE A 91 -5.63 17.48 9.33
C PHE A 91 -6.62 18.49 8.73
N GLU A 92 -7.45 18.10 7.76
CA GLU A 92 -8.49 18.96 7.17
C GLU A 92 -9.50 19.47 8.21
N LYS A 93 -9.78 18.67 9.24
CA LYS A 93 -10.64 19.06 10.36
C LYS A 93 -9.95 19.93 11.41
N GLY A 94 -8.65 20.21 11.25
CA GLY A 94 -7.84 20.96 12.21
C GLY A 94 -7.64 20.26 13.55
N LEU A 95 -7.81 18.94 13.61
CA LEU A 95 -7.67 18.14 14.82
C LEU A 95 -6.22 17.72 15.08
N VAL A 96 -5.40 17.63 14.04
CA VAL A 96 -3.95 17.38 14.10
C VAL A 96 -3.21 18.35 13.18
N ASN A 97 -1.94 18.63 13.52
CA ASN A 97 -1.03 19.38 12.66
C ASN A 97 0.22 18.53 12.41
N PHE A 98 0.84 18.67 11.24
CA PHE A 98 2.06 17.93 10.89
C PHE A 98 3.23 18.25 11.82
N ASP A 99 3.30 19.49 12.32
CA ASP A 99 4.32 19.94 13.25
C ASP A 99 4.03 19.61 14.71
N ASP A 100 2.86 19.04 15.03
CA ASP A 100 2.57 18.63 16.38
C ASP A 100 3.55 17.53 16.83
N ASN A 101 4.04 17.67 18.06
CA ASN A 101 4.81 16.61 18.70
C ASN A 101 3.90 15.40 18.97
N VAL A 102 4.38 14.20 18.68
CA VAL A 102 3.62 12.96 18.94
C VAL A 102 3.31 12.82 20.42
N SER A 103 4.19 13.30 21.30
CA SER A 103 3.99 13.31 22.76
C SER A 103 2.78 14.11 23.24
N LYS A 104 2.27 15.05 22.42
CA LYS A 104 0.99 15.75 22.67
C LYS A 104 -0.19 14.78 22.73
N TYR A 105 -0.15 13.71 21.97
CA TYR A 105 -1.19 12.68 21.83
C TYR A 105 -0.85 11.40 22.59
N ILE A 106 0.43 11.04 22.59
CA ILE A 106 0.98 9.80 23.18
C ILE A 106 2.15 10.19 24.09
N PRO A 107 1.90 10.47 25.39
CA PRO A 107 2.92 10.97 26.32
C PRO A 107 4.16 10.08 26.45
N GLU A 108 4.05 8.79 26.14
CA GLU A 108 5.16 7.83 26.16
C GLU A 108 6.33 8.24 25.25
N PHE A 109 6.09 9.09 24.26
CA PHE A 109 7.14 9.62 23.37
C PHE A 109 7.76 10.95 23.83
N SER A 110 7.52 11.38 25.10
CA SER A 110 8.10 12.63 25.61
C SER A 110 9.60 12.53 25.94
N GLU A 111 10.11 11.32 26.19
CA GLU A 111 11.52 11.07 26.55
C GLU A 111 12.15 10.11 25.53
N LEU A 112 12.21 10.54 24.28
CA LEU A 112 12.71 9.72 23.19
C LEU A 112 14.22 9.47 23.31
N GLN A 113 14.64 8.24 23.06
CA GLN A 113 16.05 7.85 22.99
C GLN A 113 16.48 7.61 21.55
N CYS A 114 17.67 8.09 21.22
CA CYS A 114 18.30 7.93 19.90
C CYS A 114 19.54 7.05 19.98
N LYS A 115 19.94 6.45 18.86
CA LYS A 115 21.24 5.80 18.69
C LYS A 115 22.14 6.68 17.80
N ASN A 116 23.42 6.72 18.15
CA ASN A 116 24.43 7.28 17.24
C ASN A 116 25.03 6.19 16.33
N GLU A 117 25.88 6.56 15.40
CA GLU A 117 26.56 5.67 14.46
C GLU A 117 27.36 4.52 15.16
N ASN A 118 27.78 4.72 16.40
CA ASN A 118 28.50 3.73 17.20
C ASN A 118 27.53 2.82 18.00
N GLY A 119 26.21 3.03 17.87
CA GLY A 119 25.19 2.29 18.61
C GLY A 119 24.99 2.75 20.06
N ASN A 120 25.64 3.84 20.49
CA ASN A 120 25.43 4.39 21.85
C ASN A 120 24.06 5.08 21.92
N VAL A 121 23.35 4.82 23.00
CA VAL A 121 22.02 5.40 23.28
C VAL A 121 22.19 6.72 24.03
N TYR A 122 21.43 7.74 23.61
CA TYR A 122 21.38 9.06 24.23
C TYR A 122 19.97 9.65 24.09
N SER A 123 19.63 10.67 24.87
CA SER A 123 18.35 11.39 24.71
C SER A 123 18.35 12.16 23.40
N CYS A 124 17.30 11.99 22.57
CA CYS A 124 17.22 12.73 21.32
C CYS A 124 17.16 14.24 21.57
N ASP A 125 17.79 15.02 20.70
CA ASP A 125 17.68 16.47 20.67
C ASP A 125 16.41 16.95 19.96
N ASN A 126 15.91 16.17 19.00
CA ASN A 126 14.72 16.48 18.22
C ASN A 126 13.47 15.80 18.76
N GLU A 127 12.39 16.57 18.82
CA GLU A 127 11.05 16.01 19.12
C GLU A 127 10.54 15.14 17.96
N LEU A 128 9.84 14.06 18.28
CA LEU A 128 9.14 13.24 17.30
C LEU A 128 7.84 13.94 16.88
N LYS A 129 7.75 14.34 15.60
CA LYS A 129 6.58 15.03 15.02
C LYS A 129 5.69 14.07 14.24
N ILE A 130 4.41 14.42 14.07
CA ILE A 130 3.47 13.73 13.17
C ILE A 130 4.05 13.61 11.76
N LEU A 131 4.64 14.68 11.23
CA LEU A 131 5.30 14.67 9.91
C LEU A 131 6.37 13.57 9.79
N HIS A 132 7.14 13.33 10.86
CA HIS A 132 8.19 12.31 10.83
C HIS A 132 7.63 10.89 10.70
N LEU A 133 6.46 10.64 11.30
CA LEU A 133 5.75 9.36 11.15
C LEU A 133 5.15 9.21 9.74
N MET A 134 4.52 10.27 9.19
CA MET A 134 3.91 10.24 7.86
C MET A 134 4.93 10.03 6.74
N THR A 135 6.18 10.44 6.96
CA THR A 135 7.27 10.43 5.96
C THR A 135 8.36 9.39 6.21
N HIS A 136 8.16 8.45 7.15
CA HIS A 136 9.17 7.47 7.57
C HIS A 136 10.51 8.10 7.99
N ARG A 137 10.45 9.22 8.71
CA ARG A 137 11.62 9.94 9.23
C ARG A 137 11.69 9.94 10.75
N SER A 138 10.98 9.01 11.40
CA SER A 138 10.99 8.88 12.86
C SER A 138 12.23 8.20 13.43
N GLY A 139 12.90 7.36 12.63
CA GLY A 139 13.96 6.47 13.09
C GLY A 139 13.48 5.12 13.62
N TYR A 140 12.18 4.86 13.70
CA TYR A 140 11.65 3.53 14.00
C TYR A 140 11.70 2.61 12.78
N THR A 141 12.21 1.39 12.97
CA THR A 141 12.42 0.38 11.91
C THR A 141 11.54 -0.86 12.13
N TYR A 142 11.36 -1.65 11.07
CA TYR A 142 10.85 -3.02 11.16
C TYR A 142 11.92 -4.01 11.59
N TYR A 143 13.19 -3.77 11.21
CA TYR A 143 14.29 -4.73 11.27
C TYR A 143 15.37 -4.31 12.27
N GLY A 144 16.15 -5.28 12.73
CA GLY A 144 17.31 -5.00 13.58
C GLY A 144 17.00 -4.86 15.07
N ASN A 145 15.73 -4.93 15.46
CA ASN A 145 15.33 -4.95 16.86
C ASN A 145 14.97 -6.39 17.26
N PRO A 146 15.44 -6.91 18.42
CA PRO A 146 15.11 -8.26 18.89
C PRO A 146 13.61 -8.49 19.11
N HIS A 147 12.80 -7.44 19.06
CA HIS A 147 11.38 -7.51 19.40
C HIS A 147 10.43 -7.60 18.20
N ASN A 148 10.86 -7.60 16.93
CA ASN A 148 9.96 -7.63 15.76
C ASN A 148 8.58 -6.98 16.03
N PHE A 149 8.51 -5.66 15.91
CA PHE A 149 7.31 -4.89 16.25
C PHE A 149 6.09 -5.12 15.35
N THR A 150 6.20 -5.94 14.31
CA THR A 150 5.16 -6.10 13.29
C THR A 150 4.14 -7.20 13.62
N SER A 151 4.37 -8.01 14.65
CA SER A 151 3.51 -9.18 14.89
C SER A 151 2.32 -8.83 15.80
N THR A 152 1.11 -8.89 15.25
CA THR A 152 -0.13 -8.83 16.04
C THR A 152 -0.28 -10.01 17.01
N VAL A 153 0.49 -11.09 16.83
CA VAL A 153 0.55 -12.21 17.81
C VAL A 153 1.12 -11.76 19.14
N LYS A 154 1.96 -10.72 19.13
CA LYS A 154 2.62 -10.20 20.35
C LYS A 154 1.76 -9.20 21.13
N TYR A 155 0.84 -8.49 20.45
CA TYR A 155 0.07 -7.40 21.05
C TYR A 155 -1.42 -7.64 20.87
N ASP A 156 -2.22 -7.37 21.90
CA ASP A 156 -3.67 -7.46 21.88
C ASP A 156 -4.34 -6.17 21.38
N ASN A 157 -3.65 -5.03 21.51
CA ASN A 157 -4.14 -3.70 21.14
C ASN A 157 -2.97 -2.75 20.85
N LEU A 158 -3.26 -1.52 20.40
CA LEU A 158 -2.23 -0.51 20.11
C LEU A 158 -1.61 0.09 21.38
N ASP A 159 -2.26 0.05 22.55
CA ASP A 159 -1.67 0.54 23.81
C ASP A 159 -0.51 -0.35 24.23
N ASP A 160 -0.67 -1.68 24.15
CA ASP A 160 0.40 -2.63 24.44
C ASP A 160 1.58 -2.44 23.48
N PHE A 161 1.30 -2.21 22.19
CA PHE A 161 2.31 -1.91 21.19
C PHE A 161 3.07 -0.62 21.53
N ILE A 162 2.37 0.48 21.84
CA ILE A 162 2.99 1.77 22.18
C ILE A 162 3.83 1.65 23.46
N THR A 163 3.30 0.96 24.49
CA THR A 163 4.02 0.71 25.75
C THR A 163 5.34 -0.03 25.54
N ASP A 164 5.41 -0.90 24.54
CA ASP A 164 6.65 -1.60 24.21
C ASP A 164 7.57 -0.74 23.32
N VAL A 165 7.07 -0.20 22.22
CA VAL A 165 7.89 0.51 21.23
C VAL A 165 8.53 1.78 21.78
N SER A 166 7.84 2.51 22.65
CA SER A 166 8.34 3.76 23.25
C SER A 166 9.57 3.58 24.11
N LYS A 167 9.85 2.36 24.61
CA LYS A 167 11.03 2.02 25.40
C LYS A 167 12.30 1.80 24.59
N HIS A 168 12.14 1.71 23.26
CA HIS A 168 13.27 1.39 22.39
C HIS A 168 13.78 2.66 21.69
N PRO A 169 15.12 2.81 21.62
CA PRO A 169 15.70 3.96 20.95
C PRO A 169 15.44 3.90 19.44
N VAL A 170 15.25 5.06 18.84
CA VAL A 170 15.22 5.23 17.40
C VAL A 170 16.64 5.22 16.80
N GLU A 171 16.77 4.84 15.54
CA GLU A 171 18.08 4.64 14.89
C GLU A 171 18.82 5.96 14.59
N PHE A 172 18.14 7.10 14.65
CA PHE A 172 18.71 8.45 14.43
C PHE A 172 17.75 9.53 14.95
N GLU A 173 18.21 10.77 15.01
CA GLU A 173 17.40 11.92 15.38
C GLU A 173 16.17 12.07 14.47
N PRO A 174 14.94 12.16 15.03
CA PRO A 174 13.72 12.31 14.26
C PRO A 174 13.83 13.46 13.25
N GLY A 175 13.45 13.19 12.01
CA GLY A 175 13.52 14.14 10.91
C GLY A 175 14.86 14.23 10.19
N SER A 176 15.94 13.61 10.71
CA SER A 176 17.28 13.73 10.09
C SER A 176 17.48 12.79 8.90
N ASN A 177 16.86 11.63 8.89
CA ASN A 177 17.05 10.62 7.84
C ASN A 177 15.74 9.90 7.53
N TYR A 178 15.72 9.07 6.50
CA TYR A 178 14.61 8.18 6.12
C TYR A 178 14.91 6.75 6.57
N LEU A 179 13.93 6.10 7.18
CA LEU A 179 13.99 4.69 7.50
C LEU A 179 12.58 4.09 7.47
N TYR A 180 12.35 3.19 6.53
CA TYR A 180 11.08 2.51 6.41
C TYR A 180 10.78 1.65 7.65
N GLY A 181 9.62 1.83 8.27
CA GLY A 181 9.31 1.16 9.53
C GLY A 181 7.86 1.29 9.99
N ILE A 182 7.64 1.07 11.28
CA ILE A 182 6.35 0.86 11.96
C ILE A 182 5.48 2.13 12.13
N ASN A 183 5.81 3.20 11.47
CA ASN A 183 5.26 4.54 11.69
C ASN A 183 3.72 4.60 11.67
N GLN A 184 3.07 3.88 10.76
CA GLN A 184 1.61 3.93 10.61
C GLN A 184 0.85 3.22 11.73
N ALA A 185 1.49 2.30 12.46
CA ALA A 185 0.92 1.74 13.68
C ALA A 185 0.85 2.81 14.79
N ILE A 186 1.89 3.65 14.90
CA ILE A 186 1.90 4.81 15.83
C ILE A 186 0.84 5.85 15.40
N LEU A 187 0.72 6.14 14.10
CA LEU A 187 -0.33 7.02 13.58
C LEU A 187 -1.73 6.46 13.86
N GLY A 188 -1.93 5.15 13.78
CA GLY A 188 -3.18 4.49 14.18
C GLY A 188 -3.54 4.82 15.63
N LYS A 189 -2.57 4.80 16.55
CA LYS A 189 -2.79 5.20 17.95
C LYS A 189 -3.09 6.69 18.09
N VAL A 190 -2.42 7.57 17.34
CA VAL A 190 -2.76 9.00 17.32
C VAL A 190 -4.22 9.20 16.91
N ILE A 191 -4.70 8.49 15.88
CA ILE A 191 -6.10 8.54 15.45
C ILE A 191 -7.04 8.11 16.59
N GLU A 192 -6.72 7.04 17.31
CA GLU A 192 -7.54 6.60 18.45
C GLU A 192 -7.64 7.65 19.54
N VAL A 193 -6.52 8.27 19.91
CA VAL A 193 -6.49 9.32 20.96
C VAL A 193 -7.27 10.55 20.53
N VAL A 194 -7.10 11.02 19.30
CA VAL A 194 -7.74 12.24 18.80
C VAL A 194 -9.25 12.06 18.63
N THR A 195 -9.69 10.86 18.25
CA THR A 195 -11.10 10.62 17.89
C THR A 195 -11.91 9.96 19.00
N GLY A 196 -11.27 9.32 19.96
CA GLY A 196 -11.91 8.48 20.98
C GLY A 196 -12.52 7.19 20.43
N LYS A 197 -12.23 6.84 19.17
CA LYS A 197 -12.69 5.62 18.48
C LYS A 197 -11.52 4.67 18.31
N SER A 198 -11.79 3.35 18.17
CA SER A 198 -10.74 2.46 17.70
C SER A 198 -10.29 2.87 16.28
N PHE A 199 -9.04 2.60 15.96
CA PHE A 199 -8.51 2.96 14.63
C PHE A 199 -9.34 2.33 13.50
N TYR A 200 -9.72 1.05 13.62
CA TYR A 200 -10.57 0.39 12.62
C TYR A 200 -11.95 1.05 12.50
N GLN A 201 -12.58 1.41 13.63
CA GLN A 201 -13.87 2.10 13.58
C GLN A 201 -13.76 3.44 12.85
N TYR A 202 -12.70 4.20 13.09
CA TYR A 202 -12.47 5.45 12.38
C TYR A 202 -12.28 5.26 10.87
N LEU A 203 -11.45 4.28 10.46
CA LEU A 203 -11.30 3.93 9.05
C LEU A 203 -12.63 3.54 8.42
N LYS A 204 -13.41 2.70 9.12
CA LYS A 204 -14.71 2.24 8.64
C LYS A 204 -15.67 3.41 8.38
N GLU A 205 -15.86 4.27 9.35
CA GLU A 205 -16.81 5.39 9.25
C GLU A 205 -16.35 6.49 8.26
N THR A 206 -15.04 6.69 8.12
CA THR A 206 -14.49 7.82 7.36
C THR A 206 -14.12 7.44 5.93
N ILE A 207 -13.72 6.19 5.68
CA ILE A 207 -13.20 5.74 4.39
C ILE A 207 -14.02 4.55 3.86
N PHE A 208 -14.13 3.47 4.64
CA PHE A 208 -14.66 2.22 4.09
C PHE A 208 -16.16 2.28 3.80
N ASP A 209 -16.99 2.76 4.75
CA ASP A 209 -18.44 2.87 4.54
C ASP A 209 -18.78 3.87 3.42
N PRO A 210 -18.20 5.11 3.39
CA PRO A 210 -18.45 6.04 2.30
C PRO A 210 -18.03 5.54 0.91
N LEU A 211 -16.97 4.74 0.84
CA LEU A 211 -16.49 4.12 -0.40
C LEU A 211 -17.10 2.73 -0.66
N GLU A 212 -17.97 2.23 0.22
CA GLU A 212 -18.56 0.89 0.16
C GLU A 212 -17.49 -0.23 0.11
N MET A 213 -16.37 -0.07 0.84
CA MET A 213 -15.29 -1.05 0.94
C MET A 213 -15.60 -2.06 2.06
N ASN A 214 -16.62 -2.86 1.88
CA ASN A 214 -17.23 -3.69 2.92
C ASN A 214 -16.37 -4.91 3.34
N GLU A 215 -15.44 -5.32 2.50
CA GLU A 215 -14.55 -6.46 2.71
C GLU A 215 -13.14 -6.06 3.19
N THR A 216 -12.91 -4.73 3.37
CA THR A 216 -11.62 -4.22 3.86
C THR A 216 -11.63 -4.14 5.38
N LYS A 217 -10.78 -4.93 6.04
CA LYS A 217 -10.80 -5.11 7.50
C LYS A 217 -9.49 -5.67 8.03
N PHE A 218 -9.35 -5.71 9.38
CA PHE A 218 -8.16 -6.24 10.08
C PHE A 218 -8.30 -7.70 10.53
N TYR A 219 -9.41 -8.36 10.24
CA TYR A 219 -9.70 -9.71 10.73
C TYR A 219 -10.34 -10.57 9.64
N LEU A 220 -10.34 -11.86 9.87
CA LEU A 220 -11.02 -12.84 9.02
C LEU A 220 -12.02 -13.64 9.86
N SER A 221 -13.28 -13.68 9.42
CA SER A 221 -14.26 -14.64 9.94
C SER A 221 -13.99 -16.05 9.39
N ALA A 222 -14.69 -17.04 9.88
CA ALA A 222 -14.59 -18.40 9.33
C ALA A 222 -14.98 -18.45 7.84
N GLU A 223 -16.00 -17.67 7.44
CA GLU A 223 -16.42 -17.54 6.04
C GLU A 223 -15.36 -16.83 5.18
N ASP A 224 -14.71 -15.79 5.72
CA ASP A 224 -13.63 -15.10 5.03
C ASP A 224 -12.44 -16.02 4.77
N ARG A 225 -12.15 -16.96 5.70
CA ARG A 225 -11.06 -17.92 5.55
C ARG A 225 -11.26 -18.84 4.34
N GLU A 226 -12.50 -19.13 3.97
CA GLU A 226 -12.80 -19.91 2.76
C GLU A 226 -12.44 -19.15 1.48
N ARG A 227 -12.46 -17.81 1.52
CA ARG A 227 -12.15 -16.90 0.40
C ARG A 227 -10.74 -16.33 0.47
N PHE A 228 -9.99 -16.63 1.52
CA PHE A 228 -8.64 -16.10 1.73
C PHE A 228 -7.64 -16.87 0.87
N GLN A 229 -6.85 -16.15 0.07
CA GLN A 229 -5.89 -16.76 -0.85
C GLN A 229 -4.79 -17.50 -0.09
N PRO A 230 -4.39 -18.74 -0.46
CA PRO A 230 -3.22 -19.42 0.05
C PRO A 230 -1.95 -18.60 -0.18
N LEU A 231 -0.99 -18.71 0.73
CA LEU A 231 0.32 -18.09 0.52
C LEU A 231 1.16 -19.00 -0.39
N PHE A 232 1.66 -18.44 -1.48
CA PHE A 232 2.71 -19.06 -2.29
C PHE A 232 4.08 -18.60 -1.81
N ILE A 233 4.91 -19.53 -1.34
CA ILE A 233 6.31 -19.26 -1.00
C ILE A 233 7.15 -19.60 -2.23
N ASN A 234 7.75 -18.58 -2.84
CA ASN A 234 8.42 -18.71 -4.14
C ASN A 234 9.90 -19.10 -4.05
N SER A 235 10.45 -19.23 -2.84
CA SER A 235 11.88 -19.52 -2.63
C SER A 235 12.14 -20.38 -1.39
N GLY A 236 13.33 -20.94 -1.32
CA GLY A 236 13.81 -21.70 -0.16
C GLY A 236 13.22 -23.09 -0.04
N THR A 237 13.43 -23.72 1.14
CA THR A 237 13.02 -25.10 1.42
C THR A 237 11.51 -25.27 1.62
N LEU A 238 10.79 -24.19 1.83
CA LEU A 238 9.33 -24.18 2.03
C LEU A 238 8.58 -23.76 0.75
N LYS A 239 9.26 -23.76 -0.41
CA LYS A 239 8.64 -23.38 -1.69
C LYS A 239 7.37 -24.18 -1.94
N GLY A 240 6.29 -23.50 -2.30
CA GLY A 240 4.96 -24.07 -2.56
C GLY A 240 3.84 -23.32 -1.85
N PHE A 241 2.64 -23.85 -1.97
CA PHE A 241 1.45 -23.27 -1.35
C PHE A 241 1.26 -23.71 0.10
N THR A 242 0.79 -22.79 0.94
CA THR A 242 0.41 -23.10 2.33
C THR A 242 -0.81 -22.29 2.75
N ASN A 243 -1.70 -22.96 3.48
CA ASN A 243 -2.86 -22.34 4.13
C ASN A 243 -2.64 -22.15 5.65
N PHE A 244 -1.50 -22.58 6.17
CA PHE A 244 -1.24 -22.66 7.61
C PHE A 244 -0.32 -21.55 8.13
N LEU A 245 0.23 -20.75 7.25
CA LEU A 245 1.12 -19.65 7.64
C LEU A 245 0.39 -18.32 7.54
N ASP A 246 -0.06 -17.82 8.68
CA ASP A 246 -0.49 -16.44 8.84
C ASP A 246 0.60 -15.67 9.60
N GLU A 247 1.07 -14.61 9.00
CA GLU A 247 2.06 -13.73 9.61
C GLU A 247 1.39 -12.67 10.51
N MET A 248 0.06 -12.56 10.44
CA MET A 248 -0.81 -11.76 11.30
C MET A 248 -1.87 -12.67 11.91
N THR A 249 -2.42 -12.33 13.08
CA THR A 249 -3.42 -13.18 13.74
C THR A 249 -4.73 -13.22 12.97
N TYR A 250 -5.12 -12.11 12.36
CA TYR A 250 -6.46 -11.90 11.78
C TYR A 250 -7.61 -12.30 12.73
N ASP A 251 -7.34 -12.34 14.04
CA ASP A 251 -8.37 -12.64 15.04
C ASP A 251 -9.29 -11.44 15.21
N LYS A 252 -10.60 -11.68 15.19
CA LYS A 252 -11.63 -10.66 15.37
C LYS A 252 -11.54 -9.94 16.72
N ASN A 253 -10.99 -10.59 17.74
CA ASN A 253 -10.85 -10.02 19.09
C ASN A 253 -9.55 -9.22 19.26
N ASN A 254 -8.55 -9.41 18.38
CA ASN A 254 -7.33 -8.63 18.42
C ASN A 254 -7.60 -7.20 17.93
N ARG A 255 -7.15 -6.20 18.70
CA ARG A 255 -7.32 -4.78 18.43
C ARG A 255 -6.00 -4.06 18.14
N ALA A 256 -4.93 -4.80 17.96
CA ALA A 256 -3.67 -4.25 17.46
C ALA A 256 -3.80 -3.97 15.95
N TYR A 257 -4.56 -2.94 15.62
CA TYR A 257 -4.83 -2.54 14.23
C TYR A 257 -3.63 -1.84 13.62
N PHE A 258 -2.65 -2.62 13.14
CA PHE A 258 -1.43 -2.07 12.54
C PHE A 258 -1.73 -1.39 11.20
N GLY A 259 -1.75 -0.05 11.20
CA GLY A 259 -2.04 0.76 10.02
C GLY A 259 -1.01 0.66 8.90
N GLY A 260 0.12 0.00 9.15
CA GLY A 260 1.17 -0.22 8.17
C GLY A 260 1.05 -1.50 7.36
N GLU A 261 0.33 -2.54 7.88
CA GLU A 261 0.34 -3.89 7.29
C GLU A 261 -0.88 -4.76 7.57
N GLY A 262 -1.75 -4.36 8.49
CA GLY A 262 -2.75 -5.26 9.09
C GLY A 262 -4.02 -5.52 8.27
N LEU A 263 -4.28 -4.75 7.21
CA LEU A 263 -5.52 -4.86 6.45
C LEU A 263 -5.52 -6.05 5.48
N VAL A 264 -6.70 -6.65 5.34
CA VAL A 264 -7.07 -7.49 4.20
C VAL A 264 -8.09 -6.75 3.35
N SER A 265 -8.15 -7.07 2.06
CA SER A 265 -9.09 -6.44 1.12
C SER A 265 -9.35 -7.34 -0.08
N THR A 266 -10.29 -6.96 -0.95
CA THR A 266 -10.54 -7.56 -2.25
C THR A 266 -10.10 -6.62 -3.38
N MET A 267 -9.95 -7.14 -4.59
CA MET A 267 -9.72 -6.33 -5.80
C MET A 267 -10.78 -5.25 -5.95
N ARG A 268 -12.05 -5.61 -5.76
CA ARG A 268 -13.20 -4.71 -5.84
C ARG A 268 -13.10 -3.54 -4.85
N ASP A 269 -12.83 -3.82 -3.59
CA ASP A 269 -12.78 -2.79 -2.56
C ASP A 269 -11.60 -1.85 -2.74
N TYR A 270 -10.40 -2.41 -2.96
CA TYR A 270 -9.22 -1.58 -3.13
C TYR A 270 -9.28 -0.73 -4.41
N SER A 271 -9.97 -1.21 -5.46
CA SER A 271 -10.22 -0.42 -6.69
C SER A 271 -11.03 0.84 -6.41
N LYS A 272 -11.96 0.81 -5.44
CA LYS A 272 -12.74 2.00 -5.04
C LYS A 272 -11.85 3.04 -4.34
N PHE A 273 -10.89 2.59 -3.53
CA PHE A 273 -9.87 3.47 -2.95
C PHE A 273 -9.00 4.11 -4.04
N CYS A 274 -8.56 3.33 -5.03
CA CYS A 274 -7.83 3.85 -6.20
C CYS A 274 -8.68 4.85 -7.00
N GLN A 275 -9.97 4.57 -7.23
CA GLN A 275 -10.87 5.50 -7.93
C GLN A 275 -11.04 6.82 -7.16
N MET A 276 -11.19 6.76 -5.83
CA MET A 276 -11.27 7.95 -4.99
C MET A 276 -10.01 8.80 -5.14
N LEU A 277 -8.83 8.20 -5.11
CA LEU A 277 -7.56 8.93 -5.32
C LEU A 277 -7.47 9.53 -6.71
N LEU A 278 -7.80 8.76 -7.77
CA LEU A 278 -7.79 9.23 -9.16
C LEU A 278 -8.76 10.39 -9.37
N ASN A 279 -9.90 10.37 -8.69
CA ASN A 279 -10.92 11.42 -8.73
C ASN A 279 -10.64 12.58 -7.75
N ASN A 280 -9.39 12.77 -7.32
CA ASN A 280 -8.97 13.86 -6.45
C ASN A 280 -9.70 13.90 -5.10
N GLY A 281 -9.97 12.73 -4.50
CA GLY A 281 -10.49 12.59 -3.15
C GLY A 281 -11.98 12.29 -3.04
N GLU A 282 -12.67 12.03 -4.15
CA GLU A 282 -14.11 11.79 -4.17
C GLU A 282 -14.49 10.54 -4.96
N LEU A 283 -15.51 9.81 -4.51
CA LEU A 283 -16.13 8.73 -5.27
C LEU A 283 -17.65 8.70 -5.03
N ASN A 284 -18.45 8.64 -6.11
CA ASN A 284 -19.91 8.53 -6.08
C ASN A 284 -20.60 9.62 -5.22
N GLY A 285 -20.05 10.85 -5.22
CA GLY A 285 -20.56 11.97 -4.42
C GLY A 285 -20.10 11.96 -2.96
N ASN A 286 -19.33 10.95 -2.53
CA ASN A 286 -18.73 10.89 -1.20
C ASN A 286 -17.31 11.47 -1.26
N LYS A 287 -17.15 12.67 -0.69
CA LYS A 287 -15.85 13.32 -0.58
C LYS A 287 -15.13 12.82 0.67
N ILE A 288 -13.93 12.26 0.48
CA ILE A 288 -13.05 11.77 1.54
C ILE A 288 -11.99 12.81 1.88
N LEU A 289 -11.35 13.41 0.84
CA LEU A 289 -10.32 14.43 0.98
C LEU A 289 -10.53 15.59 0.00
N ASP A 290 -9.96 16.73 0.31
CA ASP A 290 -9.74 17.80 -0.65
C ASP A 290 -8.59 17.44 -1.59
N ARG A 291 -8.65 17.91 -2.83
CA ARG A 291 -7.55 17.76 -3.79
C ARG A 291 -6.22 18.29 -3.24
N SER A 292 -6.25 19.44 -2.58
CA SER A 292 -5.06 20.03 -1.97
C SER A 292 -4.39 19.13 -0.95
N SER A 293 -5.15 18.30 -0.25
CA SER A 293 -4.59 17.29 0.68
C SER A 293 -3.90 16.16 -0.06
N ILE A 294 -4.45 15.73 -1.20
CA ILE A 294 -3.77 14.74 -2.05
C ILE A 294 -2.50 15.35 -2.65
N ASP A 295 -2.55 16.58 -3.17
CA ASP A 295 -1.38 17.27 -3.72
C ASP A 295 -0.26 17.35 -2.65
N LEU A 296 -0.61 17.66 -1.39
CA LEU A 296 0.31 17.68 -0.26
C LEU A 296 0.90 16.30 0.08
N MET A 297 0.08 15.23 -0.03
CA MET A 297 0.58 13.86 0.16
C MET A 297 1.66 13.48 -0.85
N LEU A 298 1.64 14.08 -2.03
CA LEU A 298 2.55 13.77 -3.13
C LEU A 298 3.81 14.64 -3.17
N GLU A 299 3.89 15.67 -2.32
CA GLU A 299 5.09 16.50 -2.21
C GLU A 299 6.32 15.68 -1.81
N LYS A 300 7.48 16.17 -2.23
CA LYS A 300 8.75 15.51 -1.93
C LYS A 300 9.14 15.72 -0.47
N HIS A 301 9.01 14.67 0.33
CA HIS A 301 9.42 14.67 1.75
C HIS A 301 10.69 13.86 2.02
N SER A 302 10.96 12.83 1.22
CA SER A 302 12.16 12.02 1.33
C SER A 302 12.63 11.57 -0.06
N VAL A 303 13.91 11.23 -0.16
CA VAL A 303 14.51 10.62 -1.35
C VAL A 303 14.72 9.15 -1.04
N LEU A 304 14.27 8.26 -1.93
CA LEU A 304 14.72 6.89 -1.91
C LEU A 304 16.22 6.89 -2.22
N GLN A 305 17.02 6.36 -1.30
CA GLN A 305 18.41 6.08 -1.62
C GLN A 305 18.41 4.93 -2.62
N PRO A 306 19.19 5.01 -3.71
CA PRO A 306 19.33 3.90 -4.63
C PRO A 306 19.78 2.66 -3.86
N ASP A 307 19.00 1.60 -3.95
CA ASP A 307 19.35 0.31 -3.36
C ASP A 307 19.45 -0.73 -4.48
N PRO A 308 20.68 -1.16 -4.84
CA PRO A 308 20.88 -2.12 -5.91
C PRO A 308 20.31 -3.52 -5.58
N PHE A 309 20.17 -3.87 -4.30
CA PHE A 309 19.56 -5.15 -3.90
C PHE A 309 18.03 -5.12 -4.04
N LEU A 310 17.43 -3.96 -3.85
CA LEU A 310 15.97 -3.77 -3.97
C LEU A 310 15.56 -3.23 -5.34
N ASN A 311 16.50 -3.04 -6.26
CA ASN A 311 16.27 -2.46 -7.59
C ASN A 311 15.51 -1.10 -7.53
N ILE A 312 15.81 -0.31 -6.49
CA ILE A 312 15.26 1.04 -6.32
C ILE A 312 16.14 1.99 -7.11
N ASN A 313 15.55 2.68 -8.08
CA ASN A 313 16.21 3.75 -8.83
C ASN A 313 15.91 5.13 -8.23
N ASP A 314 16.70 6.12 -8.61
CA ASP A 314 16.57 7.51 -8.16
C ASP A 314 15.53 8.33 -8.94
N GLY A 315 14.73 7.67 -9.80
CA GLY A 315 13.64 8.30 -10.54
C GLY A 315 12.43 8.65 -9.68
N PHE A 316 12.38 8.14 -8.44
CA PHE A 316 11.25 8.34 -7.52
C PHE A 316 11.63 9.20 -6.33
N HIS A 317 10.64 9.91 -5.79
CA HIS A 317 10.70 10.42 -4.43
C HIS A 317 9.58 9.82 -3.57
N LEU A 318 9.62 10.09 -2.28
CA LEU A 318 8.59 9.69 -1.34
C LEU A 318 7.78 10.90 -0.86
N GLY A 319 6.48 10.77 -0.99
CA GLY A 319 5.48 11.60 -0.34
C GLY A 319 5.10 11.05 1.05
N PHE A 320 3.86 11.22 1.46
CA PHE A 320 3.34 10.62 2.68
C PHE A 320 3.06 9.14 2.46
N SER A 321 4.07 8.29 2.69
CA SER A 321 4.00 6.83 2.53
C SER A 321 3.49 6.36 1.16
N VAL A 322 3.81 7.11 0.11
CA VAL A 322 3.63 6.76 -1.30
C VAL A 322 4.91 7.09 -2.06
N PHE A 323 5.23 6.28 -3.07
CA PHE A 323 6.21 6.68 -4.07
C PHE A 323 5.58 7.65 -5.07
N VAL A 324 6.38 8.55 -5.62
CA VAL A 324 5.99 9.47 -6.69
C VAL A 324 7.09 9.50 -7.75
N LEU A 325 6.74 9.27 -9.01
CA LEU A 325 7.69 9.22 -10.12
C LEU A 325 8.05 10.64 -10.58
N ASN A 326 9.31 11.01 -10.45
CA ASN A 326 9.83 12.31 -10.91
C ASN A 326 10.43 12.24 -12.32
N ASP A 327 11.05 11.11 -12.64
CA ASP A 327 11.86 10.92 -13.83
C ASP A 327 11.45 9.62 -14.55
N PRO A 328 10.48 9.72 -15.47
CA PRO A 328 9.98 8.56 -16.23
C PRO A 328 11.06 7.83 -17.05
N GLU A 329 12.10 8.53 -17.50
CA GLU A 329 13.19 7.91 -18.26
C GLU A 329 13.93 6.87 -17.43
N LYS A 330 14.09 7.13 -16.10
CA LYS A 330 14.73 6.20 -15.17
C LYS A 330 13.84 5.02 -14.79
N ASP A 331 12.53 5.18 -14.77
CA ASP A 331 11.59 4.06 -14.56
C ASP A 331 11.54 3.14 -15.78
N GLY A 332 11.73 3.68 -16.98
CA GLY A 332 11.79 2.90 -18.22
C GLY A 332 10.46 2.24 -18.63
N THR A 333 9.34 2.71 -18.08
CA THR A 333 8.00 2.12 -18.30
C THR A 333 7.08 2.93 -19.20
N ASN A 334 7.50 4.07 -19.73
CA ASN A 334 6.66 5.04 -20.43
C ASN A 334 5.48 5.60 -19.61
N SER A 335 5.52 5.44 -18.30
CA SER A 335 4.51 6.01 -17.41
C SER A 335 4.63 7.53 -17.32
N SER A 336 3.54 8.20 -16.93
CA SER A 336 3.52 9.65 -16.78
C SER A 336 4.36 10.10 -15.57
N LYS A 337 4.97 11.27 -15.69
CA LYS A 337 5.56 11.93 -14.51
C LYS A 337 4.48 12.21 -13.48
N GLY A 338 4.77 11.94 -12.21
CA GLY A 338 3.84 12.16 -11.11
C GLY A 338 2.91 10.99 -10.82
N ILE A 339 3.08 9.83 -11.48
CA ILE A 339 2.38 8.63 -11.01
C ILE A 339 2.78 8.35 -9.57
N TYR A 340 1.84 7.86 -8.78
CA TYR A 340 2.07 7.55 -7.38
C TYR A 340 1.32 6.29 -6.95
N GLY A 341 1.81 5.63 -5.92
CA GLY A 341 1.20 4.40 -5.42
C GLY A 341 1.99 3.77 -4.30
N TRP A 342 1.71 2.51 -4.03
CA TRP A 342 2.43 1.70 -3.05
C TRP A 342 2.31 0.21 -3.34
N SER A 343 2.98 -0.62 -2.51
CA SER A 343 2.99 -2.08 -2.66
C SER A 343 2.89 -2.77 -1.33
N GLY A 344 2.38 -4.00 -1.34
CA GLY A 344 2.31 -4.89 -0.20
C GLY A 344 3.37 -5.99 -0.25
N TYR A 345 3.76 -6.49 0.90
CA TYR A 345 4.82 -7.51 1.05
C TYR A 345 4.57 -8.79 0.24
N HIS A 346 3.31 -9.17 0.02
CA HIS A 346 2.95 -10.32 -0.80
C HIS A 346 2.75 -10.00 -2.28
N ASN A 347 3.44 -8.94 -2.77
CA ASN A 347 3.44 -8.50 -4.16
C ASN A 347 2.09 -7.92 -4.66
N THR A 348 1.25 -7.45 -3.76
CA THR A 348 0.16 -6.57 -4.16
C THR A 348 0.71 -5.20 -4.55
N HIS A 349 0.11 -4.53 -5.53
CA HIS A 349 0.62 -3.25 -6.04
C HIS A 349 -0.49 -2.42 -6.65
N PHE A 350 -0.41 -1.08 -6.47
CA PHE A 350 -1.21 -0.13 -7.21
C PHE A 350 -0.41 1.13 -7.55
N TRP A 351 -0.83 1.79 -8.62
CA TRP A 351 -0.44 3.16 -8.92
C TRP A 351 -1.58 3.93 -9.57
N ILE A 352 -1.54 5.25 -9.42
CA ILE A 352 -2.47 6.22 -9.98
C ILE A 352 -1.71 7.07 -11.00
N ASP A 353 -2.28 7.26 -12.18
CA ASP A 353 -1.79 8.14 -13.25
C ASP A 353 -2.88 9.17 -13.57
N ASN A 354 -2.76 10.34 -12.94
CA ASN A 354 -3.73 11.42 -13.14
C ASN A 354 -3.65 12.02 -14.57
N GLU A 355 -2.47 11.99 -15.20
CA GLU A 355 -2.28 12.52 -16.56
C GLU A 355 -3.03 11.69 -17.60
N LYS A 356 -2.97 10.37 -17.47
CA LYS A 356 -3.65 9.43 -18.37
C LYS A 356 -5.03 9.01 -17.87
N ASN A 357 -5.51 9.58 -16.76
CA ASN A 357 -6.77 9.22 -16.10
C ASN A 357 -6.92 7.71 -15.92
N LEU A 358 -5.90 7.10 -15.29
CA LEU A 358 -5.74 5.65 -15.18
C LEU A 358 -5.25 5.26 -13.79
N PHE A 359 -5.66 4.09 -13.30
CA PHE A 359 -4.91 3.35 -12.30
C PHE A 359 -4.70 1.90 -12.70
N GLY A 360 -3.60 1.31 -12.22
CA GLY A 360 -3.37 -0.12 -12.23
C GLY A 360 -3.41 -0.69 -10.83
N LEU A 361 -3.99 -1.87 -10.70
CA LEU A 361 -4.08 -2.63 -9.45
C LEU A 361 -3.76 -4.10 -9.73
N PHE A 362 -2.83 -4.67 -8.95
CA PHE A 362 -2.42 -6.07 -9.05
C PHE A 362 -2.50 -6.72 -7.68
N MET A 363 -3.08 -7.93 -7.61
CA MET A 363 -3.16 -8.70 -6.37
C MET A 363 -2.76 -10.15 -6.58
N THR A 364 -1.97 -10.63 -5.64
CA THR A 364 -1.57 -12.02 -5.44
C THR A 364 -1.23 -12.21 -3.97
N ARG A 365 -1.00 -13.43 -3.52
CA ARG A 365 -0.42 -13.71 -2.20
C ARG A 365 0.83 -14.57 -2.38
N ALA A 366 1.94 -13.93 -2.74
CA ALA A 366 3.21 -14.59 -2.99
C ALA A 366 4.36 -13.92 -2.20
N ARG A 367 5.22 -14.70 -1.59
CA ARG A 367 6.44 -14.31 -0.87
C ARG A 367 7.64 -15.05 -1.49
N GLU A 368 8.80 -14.44 -1.81
CA GLU A 368 9.28 -13.15 -1.34
C GLU A 368 8.81 -11.97 -2.23
N PHE A 369 8.94 -10.77 -1.65
CA PHE A 369 8.63 -9.52 -2.32
C PHE A 369 9.63 -9.21 -3.45
N SER A 370 9.15 -8.66 -4.57
CA SER A 370 9.96 -8.25 -5.71
C SER A 370 9.51 -6.91 -6.29
N PHE A 371 10.39 -5.92 -6.28
CA PHE A 371 10.15 -4.66 -7.01
C PHE A 371 10.07 -4.85 -8.53
N GLY A 372 10.68 -5.92 -9.08
CA GLY A 372 10.59 -6.27 -10.49
C GLY A 372 9.15 -6.44 -10.98
N ILE A 373 8.32 -7.15 -10.19
CA ILE A 373 6.90 -7.37 -10.53
C ILE A 373 6.18 -6.05 -10.79
N GLN A 374 6.45 -5.02 -9.98
CA GLN A 374 5.80 -3.72 -10.08
C GLN A 374 6.21 -2.96 -11.34
N GLY A 375 7.51 -2.94 -11.63
CA GLY A 375 8.06 -2.34 -12.85
C GLY A 375 7.55 -3.03 -14.11
N ASP A 376 7.58 -4.36 -14.12
CA ASP A 376 7.13 -5.17 -15.25
C ASP A 376 5.61 -5.03 -15.49
N PHE A 377 4.81 -4.92 -14.42
CA PHE A 377 3.39 -4.66 -14.57
C PHE A 377 3.15 -3.29 -15.19
N ARG A 378 3.79 -2.21 -14.68
CA ARG A 378 3.69 -0.89 -15.30
C ARG A 378 4.15 -0.92 -16.75
N LYS A 379 5.27 -1.57 -17.04
CA LYS A 379 5.78 -1.74 -18.41
C LYS A 379 4.75 -2.42 -19.32
N ALA A 380 4.17 -3.54 -18.88
CA ALA A 380 3.13 -4.25 -19.65
C ALA A 380 1.89 -3.36 -19.93
N VAL A 381 1.52 -2.50 -18.97
CA VAL A 381 0.41 -1.54 -19.15
C VAL A 381 0.76 -0.44 -20.14
N TYR A 382 1.97 0.14 -20.06
CA TYR A 382 2.35 1.30 -20.86
C TYR A 382 3.05 0.95 -22.19
N GLU A 383 3.28 -0.33 -22.48
CA GLU A 383 3.98 -0.78 -23.71
C GLU A 383 3.26 -0.36 -24.99
N ASN A 384 1.96 -0.14 -24.92
CA ASN A 384 1.10 0.18 -26.07
C ASN A 384 0.46 1.58 -25.98
N TYR A 385 1.02 2.47 -25.16
CA TYR A 385 0.60 3.87 -25.02
C TYR A 385 1.53 4.84 -25.79
#